data_38393669e3673c718642b8361190dc95
#
_entry.id   38393669e3673c718642b8361190dc95
#
_cell.length_a   1.000
_cell.length_b   1.000
_cell.length_c   1.000
_cell.angle_alpha   90.00
_cell.angle_beta   90.00
_cell.angle_gamma   90.00
#
_symmetry.space_group_name_H-M   'P 1'
#
loop_
_entity.id
_entity.type
_entity.pdbx_description
1 polymer ?
#
loop_
_entity_poly.entity_id
_entity_poly.type
_entity_poly.pdbx_seq_one_letter_code
_entity_poly.pdbx_strand_id
1 'polypeptide(L)'
;MVARAALRRDRIAAGTAAFARGLSAEESVVRHYEASGRCIAARRWRGQSGEIDLVAREGGGLVFIEVKAAETHAWAAERLTARQMGRICAAASEYLAGEPAGQATPVRFDVALVDAAGRIDIREGAFGLA
;
A
#
# COMPACT_ATOMS: atom_id res chain seq x y z
N MET A 1 23.47 32.07 -6.37
CA MET A 1 23.01 31.23 -7.51
C MET A 1 23.43 29.77 -7.36
N VAL A 2 24.67 29.50 -6.97
CA VAL A 2 25.17 28.13 -6.77
C VAL A 2 24.42 27.39 -5.64
N ALA A 3 24.10 28.08 -4.55
CA ALA A 3 23.38 27.48 -3.41
C ALA A 3 21.96 27.04 -3.78
N ARG A 4 21.25 27.81 -4.63
CA ARG A 4 19.89 27.46 -5.09
C ARG A 4 19.91 26.21 -5.98
N ALA A 5 20.87 26.10 -6.86
CA ALA A 5 21.00 24.93 -7.76
C ALA A 5 21.34 23.67 -6.97
N ALA A 6 22.21 23.77 -5.98
CA ALA A 6 22.57 22.66 -5.09
C ALA A 6 21.36 22.18 -4.28
N LEU A 7 20.60 23.10 -3.66
CA LEU A 7 19.41 22.77 -2.88
C LEU A 7 18.35 22.08 -3.76
N ARG A 8 18.15 22.55 -4.97
CA ARG A 8 17.20 21.95 -5.91
C ARG A 8 17.62 20.52 -6.30
N ARG A 9 18.91 20.30 -6.56
CA ARG A 9 19.43 18.95 -6.87
C ARG A 9 19.26 18.01 -5.68
N ASP A 10 19.52 18.47 -4.47
CA ASP A 10 19.35 17.67 -3.26
C ASP A 10 17.89 17.26 -3.05
N ARG A 11 16.95 18.16 -3.29
CA ARG A 11 15.52 17.88 -3.20
C ARG A 11 15.07 16.84 -4.24
N ILE A 12 15.55 16.97 -5.47
CA ILE A 12 15.24 16.02 -6.55
C ILE A 12 15.83 14.65 -6.22
N ALA A 13 17.08 14.59 -5.78
CA ALA A 13 17.73 13.34 -5.38
C ALA A 13 17.02 12.68 -4.21
N ALA A 14 16.62 13.45 -3.19
CA ALA A 14 15.86 12.94 -2.04
C ALA A 14 14.50 12.40 -2.47
N GLY A 15 13.79 13.11 -3.34
CA GLY A 15 12.50 12.67 -3.87
C GLY A 15 12.61 11.38 -4.69
N THR A 16 13.65 11.28 -5.53
CA THR A 16 13.93 10.08 -6.32
C THR A 16 14.27 8.89 -5.43
N ALA A 17 15.09 9.10 -4.40
CA ALA A 17 15.45 8.06 -3.45
C ALA A 17 14.24 7.58 -2.64
N ALA A 18 13.38 8.49 -2.22
CA ALA A 18 12.14 8.15 -1.50
C ALA A 18 11.19 7.36 -2.39
N PHE A 19 11.05 7.74 -3.67
CA PHE A 19 10.25 7.01 -4.64
C PHE A 19 10.77 5.59 -4.86
N ALA A 20 12.09 5.44 -5.04
CA ALA A 20 12.73 4.14 -5.23
C ALA A 20 12.55 3.25 -4.00
N ARG A 21 12.64 3.80 -2.77
CA ARG A 21 12.39 3.05 -1.53
C ARG A 21 10.95 2.58 -1.46
N GLY A 22 9.99 3.41 -1.87
CA GLY A 22 8.58 3.05 -1.92
C GLY A 22 8.32 1.88 -2.86
N LEU A 23 8.90 1.91 -4.06
CA LEU A 23 8.82 0.80 -5.02
C LEU A 23 9.45 -0.48 -4.48
N SER A 24 10.61 -0.37 -3.84
CA SER A 24 11.30 -1.50 -3.23
C SER A 24 10.48 -2.10 -2.09
N ALA A 25 9.80 -1.27 -1.30
CA ALA A 25 8.92 -1.71 -0.23
C ALA A 25 7.73 -2.49 -0.80
N GLU A 26 7.07 -2.00 -1.85
CA GLU A 26 5.98 -2.71 -2.52
C GLU A 26 6.43 -4.08 -3.02
N GLU A 27 7.58 -4.16 -3.68
CA GLU A 27 8.15 -5.42 -4.18
C GLU A 27 8.38 -6.42 -3.05
N SER A 28 8.92 -5.95 -1.92
CA SER A 28 9.16 -6.79 -0.75
C SER A 28 7.86 -7.32 -0.17
N VAL A 29 6.83 -6.49 -0.12
CA VAL A 29 5.51 -6.87 0.38
C VAL A 29 4.85 -7.88 -0.55
N VAL A 30 4.96 -7.69 -1.87
CA VAL A 30 4.48 -8.68 -2.87
C VAL A 30 5.09 -10.04 -2.59
N ARG A 31 6.42 -10.10 -2.45
CA ARG A 31 7.12 -11.36 -2.18
C ARG A 31 6.68 -11.99 -0.86
N HIS A 32 6.42 -11.17 0.15
CA HIS A 32 5.93 -11.63 1.45
C HIS A 32 4.58 -12.36 1.31
N TYR A 33 3.63 -11.74 0.61
CA TYR A 33 2.30 -12.36 0.41
C TYR A 33 2.39 -13.60 -0.48
N GLU A 34 3.17 -13.55 -1.53
CA GLU A 34 3.35 -14.71 -2.42
C GLU A 34 4.00 -15.89 -1.70
N ALA A 35 4.99 -15.63 -0.85
CA ALA A 35 5.65 -16.67 -0.05
C ALA A 35 4.69 -17.34 0.93
N SER A 36 3.62 -16.67 1.35
CA SER A 36 2.58 -17.24 2.21
C SER A 36 1.46 -17.93 1.43
N GLY A 37 1.61 -18.09 0.11
CA GLY A 37 0.67 -18.81 -0.75
C GLY A 37 -0.46 -17.95 -1.31
N ARG A 38 -0.41 -16.64 -1.14
CA ARG A 38 -1.41 -15.73 -1.68
C ARG A 38 -0.99 -15.24 -3.06
N CYS A 39 -1.96 -15.10 -3.97
CA CYS A 39 -1.71 -14.56 -5.31
C CYS A 39 -2.00 -13.08 -5.34
N ILE A 40 -1.09 -12.30 -5.92
CA ILE A 40 -1.33 -10.87 -6.14
C ILE A 40 -2.23 -10.73 -7.37
N ALA A 41 -3.42 -10.18 -7.17
CA ALA A 41 -4.42 -9.99 -8.23
C ALA A 41 -4.22 -8.68 -8.97
N ALA A 42 -3.75 -7.64 -8.28
CA ALA A 42 -3.53 -6.32 -8.89
C ALA A 42 -2.47 -5.54 -8.12
N ARG A 43 -1.79 -4.66 -8.83
CA ARG A 43 -0.82 -3.72 -8.27
C ARG A 43 -1.20 -2.32 -8.74
N ARG A 44 -1.16 -1.34 -7.84
CA ARG A 44 -1.42 0.06 -8.13
C ARG A 44 -2.71 0.24 -8.92
N TRP A 45 -3.74 -0.45 -8.46
CA TRP A 45 -5.04 -0.35 -9.09
C TRP A 45 -5.65 1.01 -8.80
N ARG A 46 -6.08 1.70 -9.85
CA ARG A 46 -6.64 3.03 -9.71
C ARG A 46 -8.10 3.03 -10.10
N GLY A 47 -8.96 3.47 -9.15
CA GLY A 47 -10.35 3.76 -9.41
C GLY A 47 -10.60 5.28 -9.38
N GLN A 48 -11.86 5.68 -9.42
CA GLN A 48 -12.22 7.11 -9.34
C GLN A 48 -11.98 7.67 -7.93
N SER A 49 -12.16 6.84 -6.90
CA SER A 49 -12.04 7.26 -5.51
C SER A 49 -10.61 7.27 -4.98
N GLY A 50 -9.70 6.57 -5.63
CA GLY A 50 -8.31 6.50 -5.19
C GLY A 50 -7.57 5.30 -5.75
N GLU A 51 -6.35 5.11 -5.25
CA GLU A 51 -5.46 4.03 -5.66
C GLU A 51 -5.32 3.01 -4.53
N ILE A 52 -5.23 1.74 -4.91
CA ILE A 52 -4.94 0.64 -3.98
C ILE A 52 -3.56 0.10 -4.36
N ASP A 53 -2.64 0.04 -3.40
CA ASP A 53 -1.28 -0.40 -3.67
C ASP A 53 -1.24 -1.83 -4.17
N LEU A 54 -1.87 -2.75 -3.44
CA LEU A 54 -1.89 -4.17 -3.79
C LEU A 54 -3.24 -4.79 -3.47
N VAL A 55 -3.64 -5.74 -4.30
CA VAL A 55 -4.80 -6.60 -4.05
C VAL A 55 -4.33 -8.03 -4.13
N ALA A 56 -4.58 -8.81 -3.08
CA ALA A 56 -4.23 -10.23 -3.03
C ALA A 56 -5.47 -11.10 -2.89
N ARG A 57 -5.40 -12.32 -3.41
CA ARG A 57 -6.46 -13.30 -3.21
C ARG A 57 -6.13 -14.19 -2.02
N GLU A 58 -7.13 -14.42 -1.19
CA GLU A 58 -7.01 -15.31 -0.04
C GLU A 58 -8.29 -16.13 0.07
N GLY A 59 -8.21 -17.41 -0.29
CA GLY A 59 -9.40 -18.26 -0.38
C GLY A 59 -10.40 -17.67 -1.38
N GLY A 60 -11.66 -17.56 -1.02
CA GLY A 60 -12.70 -16.94 -1.85
C GLY A 60 -12.79 -15.42 -1.71
N GLY A 61 -11.90 -14.79 -0.97
CA GLY A 61 -11.95 -13.37 -0.69
C GLY A 61 -10.75 -12.60 -1.21
N LEU A 62 -10.70 -11.32 -0.87
CA LEU A 62 -9.65 -10.41 -1.27
C LEU A 62 -9.05 -9.70 -0.05
N VAL A 63 -7.76 -9.42 -0.14
CA VAL A 63 -7.05 -8.58 0.82
C VAL A 63 -6.57 -7.35 0.07
N PHE A 64 -7.01 -6.18 0.53
CA PHE A 64 -6.54 -4.90 0.02
C PHE A 64 -5.40 -4.44 0.92
N ILE A 65 -4.26 -4.12 0.35
CA ILE A 65 -3.04 -3.87 1.12
C ILE A 65 -2.53 -2.47 0.82
N GLU A 66 -2.37 -1.68 1.88
CA GLU A 66 -1.70 -0.38 1.81
C GLU A 66 -0.27 -0.55 2.31
N VAL A 67 0.70 -0.13 1.51
CA VAL A 67 2.12 -0.22 1.85
C VAL A 67 2.59 1.14 2.33
N LYS A 68 3.16 1.19 3.52
CA LYS A 68 3.77 2.39 4.08
C LYS A 68 5.20 2.11 4.50
N ALA A 69 6.13 2.94 4.03
CA ALA A 69 7.55 2.81 4.35
C ALA A 69 8.02 4.08 5.06
N ALA A 70 8.82 3.91 6.10
CA ALA A 70 9.44 5.00 6.83
C ALA A 70 10.66 4.48 7.58
N GLU A 71 11.33 5.34 8.33
CA GLU A 71 12.49 4.98 9.14
C GLU A 71 12.14 3.87 10.14
N THR A 72 10.98 3.98 10.77
CA THR A 72 10.47 2.99 11.72
C THR A 72 9.05 2.57 11.34
N HIS A 73 8.61 1.41 11.86
CA HIS A 73 7.23 0.96 11.68
C HIS A 73 6.24 1.96 12.27
N ALA A 74 6.56 2.56 13.41
CA ALA A 74 5.70 3.56 14.05
C ALA A 74 5.49 4.77 13.15
N TRP A 75 6.54 5.30 12.55
CA TRP A 75 6.43 6.43 11.63
C TRP A 75 5.69 6.06 10.34
N ALA A 76 5.92 4.84 9.84
CA ALA A 76 5.18 4.34 8.68
C ALA A 76 3.67 4.30 8.97
N ALA A 77 3.29 3.79 10.15
CA ALA A 77 1.90 3.71 10.57
C ALA A 77 1.24 5.10 10.66
N GLU A 78 1.97 6.11 11.14
CA GLU A 78 1.47 7.47 11.24
C GLU A 78 1.13 8.11 9.89
N ARG A 79 1.74 7.62 8.81
CA ARG A 79 1.48 8.12 7.46
C ARG A 79 0.12 7.69 6.91
N LEU A 80 -0.51 6.69 7.50
CA LEU A 80 -1.83 6.26 7.10
C LEU A 80 -2.88 7.08 7.84
N THR A 81 -3.53 7.98 7.14
CA THR A 81 -4.55 8.87 7.71
C THR A 81 -5.95 8.27 7.56
N ALA A 82 -6.90 8.72 8.38
CA ALA A 82 -8.30 8.33 8.27
C ALA A 82 -8.86 8.66 6.87
N ARG A 83 -8.43 9.79 6.30
CA ARG A 83 -8.82 10.20 4.95
C ARG A 83 -8.35 9.21 3.88
N GLN A 84 -7.11 8.73 3.98
CA GLN A 84 -6.58 7.71 3.08
C GLN A 84 -7.33 6.39 3.23
N MET A 85 -7.61 5.98 4.47
CA MET A 85 -8.38 4.76 4.73
C MET A 85 -9.75 4.82 4.07
N GLY A 86 -10.44 5.95 4.16
CA GLY A 86 -11.73 6.17 3.51
C GLY A 86 -11.63 6.05 1.99
N ARG A 87 -10.60 6.62 1.37
CA ARG A 87 -10.37 6.53 -0.08
C ARG A 87 -10.09 5.10 -0.51
N ILE A 88 -9.30 4.37 0.26
CA ILE A 88 -8.98 2.96 -0.03
C ILE A 88 -10.25 2.11 0.05
N CYS A 89 -11.08 2.31 1.06
CA CYS A 89 -12.35 1.60 1.18
C CYS A 89 -13.28 1.89 0.00
N ALA A 90 -13.35 3.15 -0.43
CA ALA A 90 -14.15 3.53 -1.59
C ALA A 90 -13.61 2.90 -2.88
N ALA A 91 -12.30 2.93 -3.08
CA ALA A 91 -11.66 2.30 -4.23
C ALA A 91 -11.85 0.78 -4.22
N ALA A 92 -11.80 0.16 -3.04
CA ALA A 92 -12.06 -1.27 -2.89
C ALA A 92 -13.49 -1.62 -3.31
N SER A 93 -14.46 -0.80 -2.97
CA SER A 93 -15.85 -0.99 -3.41
C SER A 93 -15.95 -0.96 -4.94
N GLU A 94 -15.23 -0.06 -5.59
CA GLU A 94 -15.16 -0.02 -7.06
C GLU A 94 -14.51 -1.29 -7.63
N TYR A 95 -13.44 -1.77 -7.00
CA TYR A 95 -12.76 -3.01 -7.42
C TYR A 95 -13.71 -4.21 -7.33
N LEU A 96 -14.48 -4.28 -6.25
CA LEU A 96 -15.40 -5.39 -6.01
C LEU A 96 -16.52 -5.48 -7.06
N ALA A 97 -16.85 -4.39 -7.72
CA ALA A 97 -17.86 -4.40 -8.79
C ALA A 97 -17.48 -5.34 -9.93
N GLY A 98 -16.20 -5.62 -10.12
CA GLY A 98 -15.70 -6.57 -11.12
C GLY A 98 -15.57 -8.01 -10.64
N GLU A 99 -15.87 -8.29 -9.37
CA GLU A 99 -15.77 -9.64 -8.82
C GLU A 99 -17.08 -10.42 -9.00
N PRO A 100 -17.01 -11.77 -9.16
CA PRO A 100 -18.19 -12.59 -9.33
C PRO A 100 -19.24 -12.43 -8.22
N ALA A 101 -18.80 -12.31 -6.97
CA ALA A 101 -19.69 -12.10 -5.83
C ALA A 101 -19.97 -10.62 -5.55
N GLY A 102 -19.38 -9.70 -6.33
CA GLY A 102 -19.58 -8.27 -6.16
C GLY A 102 -19.29 -7.81 -4.73
N GLN A 103 -20.18 -7.01 -4.18
CA GLN A 103 -20.03 -6.48 -2.82
C GLN A 103 -20.14 -7.56 -1.73
N ALA A 104 -20.60 -8.75 -2.06
CA ALA A 104 -20.66 -9.88 -1.12
C ALA A 104 -19.33 -10.62 -1.00
N THR A 105 -18.31 -10.26 -1.77
CA THR A 105 -16.98 -10.83 -1.67
C THR A 105 -16.40 -10.56 -0.28
N PRO A 106 -15.90 -11.59 0.45
CA PRO A 106 -15.22 -11.36 1.71
C PRO A 106 -13.96 -10.52 1.49
N VAL A 107 -13.74 -9.50 2.32
CA VAL A 107 -12.59 -8.61 2.19
C VAL A 107 -11.92 -8.37 3.54
N ARG A 108 -10.63 -8.08 3.47
CA ARG A 108 -9.84 -7.63 4.60
C ARG A 108 -8.92 -6.50 4.12
N PHE A 109 -8.67 -5.53 4.98
CA PHE A 109 -7.76 -4.42 4.70
C PHE A 109 -6.53 -4.55 5.59
N ASP A 110 -5.39 -4.78 4.95
CA ASP A 110 -4.11 -4.92 5.65
C ASP A 110 -3.24 -3.69 5.42
N VAL A 111 -2.41 -3.39 6.40
CA VAL A 111 -1.36 -2.38 6.26
C VAL A 111 -0.02 -3.09 6.39
N ALA A 112 0.83 -2.91 5.40
CA ALA A 112 2.19 -3.44 5.41
C ALA A 112 3.15 -2.30 5.72
N LEU A 113 3.77 -2.35 6.89
CA LEU A 113 4.72 -1.35 7.35
C LEU A 113 6.14 -1.85 7.06
N VAL A 114 6.93 -1.04 6.39
CA VAL A 114 8.31 -1.39 6.02
C VAL A 114 9.25 -0.35 6.62
N ASP A 115 10.21 -0.79 7.43
CA ASP A 115 11.18 0.11 8.05
C ASP A 115 12.41 0.35 7.16
N ALA A 116 13.35 1.15 7.64
CA ALA A 116 14.56 1.49 6.90
C ALA A 116 15.46 0.27 6.62
N ALA A 117 15.36 -0.77 7.44
CA ALA A 117 16.10 -2.02 7.24
C ALA A 117 15.38 -3.00 6.32
N GLY A 118 14.19 -2.63 5.81
CA GLY A 118 13.39 -3.48 4.94
C GLY A 118 12.57 -4.53 5.70
N ARG A 119 12.47 -4.42 7.03
CA ARG A 119 11.65 -5.33 7.83
C ARG A 119 10.19 -5.00 7.63
N ILE A 120 9.39 -6.04 7.44
CA ILE A 120 7.96 -5.91 7.17
C ILE A 120 7.17 -6.29 8.42
N ASP A 121 6.23 -5.41 8.80
CA ASP A 121 5.24 -5.67 9.84
C ASP A 121 3.86 -5.58 9.18
N ILE A 122 3.18 -6.72 9.06
CA ILE A 122 1.84 -6.77 8.49
C ILE A 122 0.82 -6.63 9.60
N ARG A 123 -0.04 -5.64 9.49
CA ARG A 123 -1.18 -5.46 10.39
C ARG A 123 -2.45 -5.87 9.67
N GLU A 124 -2.88 -7.09 9.93
CA GLU A 124 -4.06 -7.66 9.29
C GLU A 124 -5.33 -7.03 9.86
N GLY A 125 -6.30 -6.75 8.97
CA GLY A 125 -7.56 -6.17 9.39
C GLY A 125 -7.39 -4.83 10.10
N ALA A 126 -6.41 -4.03 9.68
CA ALA A 126 -6.04 -2.78 10.35
C ALA A 126 -7.11 -1.70 10.24
N PHE A 127 -7.93 -1.74 9.21
CA PHE A 127 -9.06 -0.82 9.03
C PHE A 127 -10.12 -1.49 8.18
N GLY A 128 -11.22 -0.79 7.93
CA GLY A 128 -12.30 -1.31 7.10
C GLY A 128 -13.58 -0.52 7.29
N LEU A 129 -14.64 -1.02 6.66
CA LEU A 129 -15.99 -0.50 6.87
C LEU A 129 -16.47 -1.06 8.20
N ALA A 130 -16.67 -0.21 9.17
CA ALA A 130 -17.18 -0.59 10.47
C ALA A 130 -18.65 -1.01 10.36
#